data_8e20fb19d6a53416ad129a930d3f610f
#
_entry.id   8e20fb19d6a53416ad129a930d3f610f
#
_cell.length_a   1.000
_cell.length_b   1.000
_cell.length_c   1.000
_cell.angle_alpha   90.00
_cell.angle_beta   90.00
_cell.angle_gamma   90.00
#
_symmetry.space_group_name_H-M   'P 1'
#
loop_
_entity.id
_entity.type
_entity.pdbx_description
1 polymer ?
#
loop_
_entity_poly.entity_id
_entity_poly.type
_entity_poly.pdbx_seq_one_letter_code
_entity_poly.pdbx_strand_id
1 'polypeptide(L)'
;MKVVHTRAVQLLMAGYACLAGALLAHAGEVKGEKRMDIVYRTLTPEEERVIVNKGTEKPFTGKYETFAGDGIYTCRRCGAALYRSDDKFNAECGWPAFDDEIPGAVKRHKDADGRRTEILCATCDGHLGHVFLGEKLTPTNTRHCVNSISMDFIDAADIDKHFKRAIFAGGCFWGVEFYLQKSRGVIAAVSGYTGGKVENPTYEEVCSKKSGHIEAVEVLYDPKQTTYEKLARRFFEIHDPTQVDRQGPDIGEQYRSAIYFGNAEEKAVAEKLVQLLNGKGYKVVTRVEPAVRFWKAEGRHQDYYFKTGKQPYCHLPVDRFESPKE
;
A
#
# COMPACT_ATOMS: atom_id res chain seq x y z
N MET A 1 32.64 -79.13 7.91
CA MET A 1 33.87 -79.02 7.09
C MET A 1 33.93 -77.69 6.42
N LYS A 2 35.03 -76.98 6.57
CA LYS A 2 35.49 -75.73 6.01
C LYS A 2 34.91 -74.44 6.69
N VAL A 3 35.73 -73.94 7.56
CA VAL A 3 35.88 -72.63 8.11
C VAL A 3 36.30 -71.64 7.01
N VAL A 4 35.66 -70.47 6.90
CA VAL A 4 36.24 -69.36 6.19
C VAL A 4 36.13 -68.11 7.07
N HIS A 5 37.28 -67.50 7.25
CA HIS A 5 37.52 -66.27 8.04
C HIS A 5 36.83 -65.06 7.47
N THR A 6 36.22 -64.28 8.36
CA THR A 6 35.73 -62.91 8.04
C THR A 6 36.61 -61.89 8.75
N ARG A 7 37.30 -61.10 7.97
CA ARG A 7 38.08 -59.92 8.43
C ARG A 7 37.16 -58.81 8.84
N ALA A 8 37.38 -58.25 10.02
CA ALA A 8 36.81 -57.03 10.50
C ALA A 8 37.33 -55.80 9.71
N VAL A 9 36.42 -55.00 9.17
CA VAL A 9 36.71 -53.65 8.64
C VAL A 9 36.18 -52.64 9.63
N GLN A 10 37.09 -51.97 10.33
CA GLN A 10 36.79 -50.81 11.13
C GLN A 10 36.47 -49.62 10.21
N LEU A 11 35.23 -49.16 10.22
CA LEU A 11 34.86 -47.86 9.62
C LEU A 11 34.92 -46.78 10.71
N LEU A 12 35.81 -45.83 10.50
CA LEU A 12 35.88 -44.57 11.24
C LEU A 12 34.61 -43.75 11.00
N MET A 13 33.87 -43.55 12.05
CA MET A 13 32.78 -42.54 12.05
C MET A 13 33.40 -41.17 12.30
N ALA A 14 33.59 -40.41 11.24
CA ALA A 14 33.88 -38.98 11.34
C ALA A 14 32.57 -38.22 11.66
N GLY A 15 32.54 -37.61 12.84
CA GLY A 15 31.39 -36.78 13.28
C GLY A 15 31.25 -35.53 12.43
N TYR A 16 30.13 -35.42 11.74
CA TYR A 16 29.67 -34.14 11.19
C TYR A 16 28.85 -33.40 12.27
N ALA A 17 29.49 -32.41 12.90
CA ALA A 17 28.82 -31.44 13.71
C ALA A 17 28.05 -30.53 12.76
N CYS A 18 26.71 -30.63 12.69
CA CYS A 18 25.84 -29.68 12.06
C CYS A 18 25.84 -28.37 12.89
N LEU A 19 26.64 -27.42 12.46
CA LEU A 19 26.49 -26.01 12.87
C LEU A 19 25.22 -25.46 12.22
N ALA A 20 24.12 -25.46 12.97
CA ALA A 20 22.95 -24.68 12.62
C ALA A 20 23.29 -23.21 12.82
N GLY A 21 23.82 -22.58 11.78
CA GLY A 21 23.96 -21.13 11.71
C GLY A 21 22.60 -20.48 11.67
N ALA A 22 22.16 -19.87 12.77
CA ALA A 22 21.03 -18.97 12.79
C ALA A 22 21.37 -17.76 11.89
N LEU A 23 20.81 -17.73 10.68
CA LEU A 23 20.75 -16.52 9.87
C LEU A 23 19.82 -15.53 10.59
N LEU A 24 20.39 -14.68 11.41
CA LEU A 24 19.79 -13.42 11.82
C LEU A 24 19.67 -12.57 10.56
N ALA A 25 18.46 -12.50 9.99
CA ALA A 25 18.14 -11.52 8.99
C ALA A 25 18.26 -10.14 9.63
N HIS A 26 19.42 -9.52 9.46
CA HIS A 26 19.58 -8.09 9.69
C HIS A 26 18.73 -7.39 8.64
N ALA A 27 17.58 -6.84 9.07
CA ALA A 27 16.89 -5.81 8.32
C ALA A 27 17.87 -4.63 8.23
N GLY A 28 18.53 -4.50 7.07
CA GLY A 28 19.42 -3.40 6.80
C GLY A 28 18.65 -2.09 6.93
N GLU A 29 19.01 -1.26 7.91
CA GLU A 29 18.61 0.13 7.96
C GLU A 29 19.09 0.80 6.67
N VAL A 30 18.15 1.22 5.84
CA VAL A 30 18.41 2.07 4.68
C VAL A 30 18.90 3.41 5.21
N LYS A 31 20.21 3.62 5.19
CA LYS A 31 20.84 4.88 5.55
C LYS A 31 20.41 5.95 4.56
N GLY A 32 19.57 6.89 5.01
CA GLY A 32 19.30 8.12 4.26
C GLY A 32 17.83 8.55 4.11
N GLU A 33 16.85 7.80 4.59
CA GLU A 33 15.48 8.30 4.61
C GLU A 33 15.32 9.37 5.71
N LYS A 34 15.11 10.61 5.27
CA LYS A 34 14.73 11.70 6.19
C LYS A 34 13.41 11.29 6.84
N ARG A 35 13.47 10.94 8.14
CA ARG A 35 12.27 10.59 8.91
C ARG A 35 11.36 11.81 8.87
N MET A 36 10.14 11.66 8.41
CA MET A 36 9.17 12.76 8.47
C MET A 36 8.98 13.13 9.94
N ASP A 37 9.08 14.40 10.27
CA ASP A 37 8.87 14.88 11.64
C ASP A 37 7.41 14.61 12.02
N ILE A 38 7.22 13.76 13.03
CA ILE A 38 5.90 13.41 13.53
C ILE A 38 5.41 14.51 14.46
N VAL A 39 4.37 15.22 14.05
CA VAL A 39 3.71 16.19 14.92
C VAL A 39 2.67 15.45 15.77
N TYR A 40 2.91 15.36 17.06
CA TYR A 40 1.97 14.77 18.00
C TYR A 40 0.90 15.78 18.42
N ARG A 41 -0.34 15.30 18.50
CA ARG A 41 -1.47 16.06 19.06
C ARG A 41 -1.45 15.95 20.58
N THR A 42 -1.94 16.99 21.27
CA THR A 42 -2.16 16.93 22.71
C THR A 42 -3.26 15.91 23.01
N LEU A 43 -2.98 15.00 23.94
CA LEU A 43 -3.89 13.97 24.39
C LEU A 43 -4.47 14.37 25.76
N THR A 44 -5.71 14.02 25.99
CA THR A 44 -6.31 14.06 27.33
C THR A 44 -5.74 12.93 28.20
N PRO A 45 -5.86 12.96 29.52
CA PRO A 45 -5.38 11.87 30.39
C PRO A 45 -5.96 10.50 30.02
N GLU A 46 -7.22 10.44 29.59
CA GLU A 46 -7.87 9.19 29.20
C GLU A 46 -7.35 8.68 27.83
N GLU A 47 -7.15 9.56 26.87
CA GLU A 47 -6.50 9.23 25.59
C GLU A 47 -5.06 8.75 25.83
N GLU A 48 -4.31 9.40 26.73
CA GLU A 48 -2.95 8.99 27.09
C GLU A 48 -2.95 7.60 27.74
N ARG A 49 -3.88 7.34 28.65
CA ARG A 49 -4.05 6.03 29.31
C ARG A 49 -4.22 4.91 28.27
N VAL A 50 -5.01 5.13 27.23
CA VAL A 50 -5.28 4.12 26.20
C VAL A 50 -4.17 4.10 25.15
N ILE A 51 -3.82 5.24 24.55
CA ILE A 51 -2.97 5.31 23.36
C ILE A 51 -1.48 5.14 23.69
N VAL A 52 -1.03 5.70 24.82
CA VAL A 52 0.38 5.67 25.22
C VAL A 52 0.66 4.54 26.20
N ASN A 53 -0.22 4.40 27.22
CA ASN A 53 -0.05 3.43 28.30
C ASN A 53 -0.76 2.09 28.02
N LYS A 54 -1.20 1.86 26.76
CA LYS A 54 -1.77 0.61 26.27
C LYS A 54 -2.98 0.11 27.06
N GLY A 55 -3.80 1.03 27.53
CA GLY A 55 -5.07 0.72 28.19
C GLY A 55 -6.13 0.28 27.17
N THR A 56 -7.28 -0.13 27.69
CA THR A 56 -8.45 -0.48 26.89
C THR A 56 -9.61 0.43 27.25
N GLU A 57 -10.32 0.94 26.25
CA GLU A 57 -11.58 1.66 26.41
C GLU A 57 -12.68 0.71 26.90
N LYS A 58 -13.63 1.21 27.69
CA LYS A 58 -14.76 0.38 28.15
C LYS A 58 -15.62 -0.04 26.95
N PRO A 59 -16.03 -1.32 26.87
CA PRO A 59 -16.84 -1.79 25.74
C PRO A 59 -18.19 -1.06 25.67
N PHE A 60 -18.69 -0.86 24.45
CA PHE A 60 -19.96 -0.19 24.12
C PHE A 60 -20.05 1.29 24.55
N THR A 61 -18.93 1.95 24.81
CA THR A 61 -18.91 3.38 25.17
C THR A 61 -18.22 4.25 24.14
N GLY A 62 -17.55 3.66 23.18
CA GLY A 62 -16.75 4.37 22.20
C GLY A 62 -17.56 5.07 21.12
N LYS A 63 -17.18 6.31 20.78
CA LYS A 63 -17.86 7.15 19.77
C LYS A 63 -18.08 6.44 18.43
N TYR A 64 -17.15 5.59 18.02
CA TYR A 64 -17.16 4.97 16.68
C TYR A 64 -17.65 3.53 16.66
N GLU A 65 -18.13 3.00 17.78
CA GLU A 65 -18.65 1.62 17.85
C GLU A 65 -19.80 1.44 16.86
N THR A 66 -20.88 2.23 16.99
CA THR A 66 -22.05 2.19 16.09
C THR A 66 -22.02 3.24 14.96
N PHE A 67 -20.98 4.06 14.90
CA PHE A 67 -20.86 5.13 13.90
C PHE A 67 -20.70 4.57 12.48
N ALA A 68 -21.50 5.08 11.53
CA ALA A 68 -21.57 4.62 10.14
C ALA A 68 -21.34 5.75 9.11
N GLY A 69 -20.52 6.78 9.45
CA GLY A 69 -20.15 7.82 8.50
C GLY A 69 -19.22 7.31 7.42
N ASP A 70 -19.31 7.91 6.23
CA ASP A 70 -18.40 7.65 5.10
C ASP A 70 -17.16 8.53 5.21
N GLY A 71 -15.95 7.91 5.17
CA GLY A 71 -14.70 8.63 5.30
C GLY A 71 -13.53 7.79 5.79
N ILE A 72 -12.57 8.46 6.44
CA ILE A 72 -11.29 7.87 6.84
C ILE A 72 -11.09 8.01 8.35
N TYR A 73 -10.81 6.89 9.01
CA TYR A 73 -10.37 6.87 10.40
C TYR A 73 -8.87 7.13 10.49
N THR A 74 -8.47 8.10 11.31
CA THR A 74 -7.07 8.51 11.49
C THR A 74 -6.61 8.31 12.91
N CYS A 75 -5.31 8.16 13.14
CA CYS A 75 -4.73 8.05 14.47
C CYS A 75 -4.97 9.34 15.28
N ARG A 76 -5.55 9.23 16.47
CA ARG A 76 -5.78 10.35 17.38
C ARG A 76 -4.49 11.05 17.77
N ARG A 77 -3.37 10.30 17.93
CA ARG A 77 -2.08 10.84 18.37
C ARG A 77 -1.33 11.61 17.28
N CYS A 78 -1.28 11.11 16.04
CA CYS A 78 -0.47 11.72 14.96
C CYS A 78 -1.26 12.12 13.70
N GLY A 79 -2.53 11.72 13.61
CA GLY A 79 -3.41 12.01 12.47
C GLY A 79 -3.08 11.25 11.20
N ALA A 80 -2.26 10.20 11.23
CA ALA A 80 -2.03 9.32 10.09
C ALA A 80 -3.29 8.49 9.77
N ALA A 81 -3.61 8.31 8.49
CA ALA A 81 -4.74 7.49 8.05
C ALA A 81 -4.53 6.03 8.46
N LEU A 82 -5.57 5.36 8.98
CA LEU A 82 -5.53 4.00 9.51
C LEU A 82 -6.49 3.05 8.79
N TYR A 83 -7.77 3.43 8.68
CA TYR A 83 -8.84 2.59 8.14
C TYR A 83 -9.80 3.41 7.29
N ARG A 84 -10.43 2.75 6.31
CA ARG A 84 -11.55 3.30 5.54
C ARG A 84 -12.88 2.93 6.19
N SER A 85 -13.92 3.72 5.99
CA SER A 85 -15.28 3.37 6.40
C SER A 85 -15.76 2.08 5.75
N ASP A 86 -15.35 1.81 4.52
CA ASP A 86 -15.75 0.62 3.76
C ASP A 86 -15.23 -0.69 4.37
N ASP A 87 -14.14 -0.63 5.13
CA ASP A 87 -13.54 -1.79 5.81
C ASP A 87 -14.19 -2.02 7.20
N LYS A 88 -15.11 -1.12 7.64
CA LYS A 88 -15.78 -1.22 8.94
C LYS A 88 -16.98 -2.15 8.89
N PHE A 89 -17.10 -3.03 9.88
CA PHE A 89 -18.24 -3.91 10.04
C PHE A 89 -18.69 -4.02 11.51
N ASN A 90 -19.91 -4.48 11.73
CA ASN A 90 -20.42 -4.73 13.09
C ASN A 90 -20.01 -6.14 13.55
N ALA A 91 -19.12 -6.22 14.55
CA ALA A 91 -18.67 -7.46 15.15
C ALA A 91 -19.34 -7.73 16.52
N GLU A 92 -20.24 -6.85 17.00
CA GLU A 92 -20.93 -6.94 18.29
C GLU A 92 -19.98 -7.14 19.48
N CYS A 93 -18.73 -6.70 19.34
CA CYS A 93 -17.68 -6.90 20.35
C CYS A 93 -17.53 -5.73 21.35
N GLY A 94 -18.26 -4.64 21.13
CA GLY A 94 -18.24 -3.45 21.96
C GLY A 94 -17.21 -2.39 21.58
N TRP A 95 -16.47 -2.61 20.49
CA TRP A 95 -15.51 -1.67 19.90
C TRP A 95 -15.66 -1.65 18.36
N PRO A 96 -15.26 -0.54 17.70
CA PRO A 96 -15.17 -0.50 16.25
C PRO A 96 -14.34 -1.66 15.69
N ALA A 97 -14.87 -2.33 14.67
CA ALA A 97 -14.21 -3.45 14.00
C ALA A 97 -13.99 -3.16 12.52
N PHE A 98 -12.79 -3.48 12.02
CA PHE A 98 -12.42 -3.34 10.62
C PHE A 98 -11.83 -4.66 10.11
N ASP A 99 -12.10 -5.01 8.88
CA ASP A 99 -11.60 -6.25 8.27
C ASP A 99 -10.34 -6.05 7.42
N ASP A 100 -9.94 -4.80 7.18
CA ASP A 100 -8.66 -4.43 6.56
C ASP A 100 -8.16 -3.09 7.09
N GLU A 101 -6.88 -2.81 6.87
CA GLU A 101 -6.24 -1.53 7.16
C GLU A 101 -5.70 -0.86 5.90
N ILE A 102 -5.51 0.45 5.93
CA ILE A 102 -4.75 1.16 4.89
C ILE A 102 -3.33 0.58 4.85
N PRO A 103 -2.80 0.19 3.69
CA PRO A 103 -1.53 -0.51 3.56
C PRO A 103 -0.38 0.15 4.32
N GLY A 104 0.23 -0.62 5.23
CA GLY A 104 1.33 -0.16 6.06
C GLY A 104 0.99 0.85 7.16
N ALA A 105 -0.30 1.07 7.44
CA ALA A 105 -0.76 1.99 8.48
C ALA A 105 -0.70 1.40 9.89
N VAL A 106 -0.71 0.07 9.99
CA VAL A 106 -0.77 -0.65 11.26
C VAL A 106 0.41 -1.60 11.42
N LYS A 107 1.02 -1.61 12.61
CA LYS A 107 2.01 -2.60 13.03
C LYS A 107 1.35 -3.63 13.93
N ARG A 108 1.80 -4.88 13.86
CA ARG A 108 1.32 -5.99 14.68
C ARG A 108 2.43 -6.47 15.61
N HIS A 109 2.15 -6.55 16.91
CA HIS A 109 3.05 -7.08 17.92
C HIS A 109 2.33 -8.13 18.76
N LYS A 110 3.02 -9.23 19.11
CA LYS A 110 2.47 -10.14 20.11
C LYS A 110 2.48 -9.47 21.48
N ASP A 111 1.37 -9.58 22.21
CA ASP A 111 1.30 -9.17 23.62
C ASP A 111 2.35 -9.93 24.45
N ALA A 112 2.72 -9.36 25.58
CA ALA A 112 3.67 -9.97 26.51
C ALA A 112 3.24 -11.36 27.01
N ASP A 113 1.93 -11.61 27.05
CA ASP A 113 1.34 -12.91 27.42
C ASP A 113 1.30 -13.91 26.23
N GLY A 114 1.64 -13.48 25.03
CA GLY A 114 1.65 -14.28 23.81
C GLY A 114 0.26 -14.70 23.28
N ARG A 115 -0.84 -14.28 23.94
CA ARG A 115 -2.20 -14.74 23.62
C ARG A 115 -2.86 -13.92 22.52
N ARG A 116 -2.61 -12.61 22.49
CA ARG A 116 -3.20 -11.69 21.53
C ARG A 116 -2.13 -11.03 20.68
N THR A 117 -2.55 -10.44 19.57
CA THR A 117 -1.70 -9.60 18.72
C THR A 117 -2.18 -8.15 18.87
N GLU A 118 -1.37 -7.33 19.53
CA GLU A 118 -1.56 -5.89 19.63
C GLU A 118 -1.40 -5.24 18.26
N ILE A 119 -2.22 -4.22 17.98
CA ILE A 119 -2.08 -3.35 16.83
C ILE A 119 -1.74 -1.93 17.27
N LEU A 120 -0.75 -1.36 16.58
CA LEU A 120 -0.20 -0.03 16.80
C LEU A 120 -0.25 0.80 15.53
N CYS A 121 -0.41 2.11 15.65
CA CYS A 121 -0.20 3.02 14.55
C CYS A 121 1.24 2.91 14.03
N ALA A 122 1.44 2.56 12.75
CA ALA A 122 2.77 2.37 12.17
C ALA A 122 3.62 3.65 12.13
N THR A 123 2.99 4.83 12.24
CA THR A 123 3.67 6.12 12.21
C THR A 123 4.19 6.54 13.58
N CYS A 124 3.40 6.37 14.67
CA CYS A 124 3.73 6.94 15.98
C CYS A 124 3.77 5.93 17.13
N ASP A 125 3.58 4.64 16.85
CA ASP A 125 3.50 3.54 17.82
C ASP A 125 2.37 3.70 18.88
N GLY A 126 1.38 4.57 18.63
CA GLY A 126 0.19 4.70 19.48
C GLY A 126 -0.63 3.42 19.45
N HIS A 127 -1.03 2.94 20.65
CA HIS A 127 -1.87 1.75 20.77
C HIS A 127 -3.24 1.96 20.15
N LEU A 128 -3.67 1.01 19.32
CA LEU A 128 -4.98 1.02 18.66
C LEU A 128 -5.93 0.00 19.27
N GLY A 129 -5.45 -1.20 19.57
CA GLY A 129 -6.24 -2.32 20.03
C GLY A 129 -5.58 -3.65 19.72
N HIS A 130 -6.36 -4.62 19.21
CA HIS A 130 -5.88 -5.96 18.88
C HIS A 130 -6.46 -6.47 17.56
N VAL A 131 -5.74 -7.36 16.91
CA VAL A 131 -6.22 -8.06 15.71
C VAL A 131 -6.48 -9.53 16.03
N PHE A 132 -7.59 -10.03 15.50
CA PHE A 132 -8.06 -11.41 15.60
C PHE A 132 -8.16 -12.01 14.21
N LEU A 133 -7.71 -13.25 14.04
CA LEU A 133 -7.70 -13.97 12.78
C LEU A 133 -8.48 -15.29 12.94
N GLY A 134 -9.14 -15.72 11.88
CA GLY A 134 -9.77 -17.03 11.87
C GLY A 134 -11.20 -17.10 12.39
N GLU A 135 -11.80 -15.94 12.76
CA GLU A 135 -13.17 -15.90 13.30
C GLU A 135 -14.27 -16.06 12.24
N LYS A 136 -13.93 -15.96 10.96
CA LYS A 136 -14.83 -16.12 9.80
C LYS A 136 -16.00 -15.13 9.77
N LEU A 137 -15.80 -13.94 10.30
CA LEU A 137 -16.82 -12.88 10.32
C LEU A 137 -16.90 -12.13 8.97
N THR A 138 -15.80 -12.08 8.23
CA THR A 138 -15.68 -11.40 6.95
C THR A 138 -14.89 -12.25 5.95
N PRO A 139 -14.93 -11.93 4.63
CA PRO A 139 -14.13 -12.63 3.62
C PRO A 139 -12.62 -12.58 3.85
N THR A 140 -12.10 -11.50 4.43
CA THR A 140 -10.68 -11.36 4.79
C THR A 140 -10.27 -12.21 5.98
N ASN A 141 -11.25 -12.72 6.72
CA ASN A 141 -11.05 -13.52 7.94
C ASN A 141 -10.16 -12.82 8.99
N THR A 142 -10.24 -11.48 9.00
CA THR A 142 -9.47 -10.59 9.87
C THR A 142 -10.44 -9.66 10.59
N ARG A 143 -10.19 -9.39 11.88
CA ARG A 143 -10.90 -8.38 12.64
C ARG A 143 -9.91 -7.54 13.45
N HIS A 144 -9.73 -6.30 13.07
CA HIS A 144 -9.09 -5.26 13.86
C HIS A 144 -10.11 -4.72 14.85
N CYS A 145 -9.96 -5.01 16.14
CA CYS A 145 -10.78 -4.49 17.22
C CYS A 145 -10.07 -3.26 17.79
N VAL A 146 -10.61 -2.08 17.53
CA VAL A 146 -9.90 -0.81 17.73
C VAL A 146 -10.59 0.03 18.81
N ASN A 147 -9.82 0.61 19.73
CA ASN A 147 -10.36 1.57 20.69
C ASN A 147 -10.83 2.83 19.94
N SER A 148 -12.09 3.23 20.12
CA SER A 148 -12.64 4.47 19.54
C SER A 148 -11.78 5.68 19.86
N ILE A 149 -11.36 5.80 21.11
CA ILE A 149 -10.55 6.90 21.62
C ILE A 149 -9.17 7.01 20.96
N SER A 150 -8.69 5.94 20.32
CA SER A 150 -7.44 5.92 19.59
C SER A 150 -7.55 6.50 18.17
N MET A 151 -8.77 6.88 17.76
CA MET A 151 -9.06 7.35 16.40
C MET A 151 -9.76 8.71 16.40
N ASP A 152 -9.55 9.43 15.29
CA ASP A 152 -10.41 10.52 14.79
C ASP A 152 -11.02 10.10 13.46
N PHE A 153 -12.03 10.84 12.98
CA PHE A 153 -12.70 10.59 11.72
C PHE A 153 -12.65 11.83 10.84
N ILE A 154 -12.35 11.63 9.56
CA ILE A 154 -12.39 12.64 8.50
C ILE A 154 -13.52 12.22 7.56
N ASP A 155 -14.54 13.07 7.47
CA ASP A 155 -15.68 12.88 6.58
C ASP A 155 -15.25 12.88 5.10
N ALA A 156 -15.95 12.11 4.27
CA ALA A 156 -15.67 12.02 2.84
C ALA A 156 -15.65 13.39 2.14
N ALA A 157 -16.48 14.33 2.58
CA ALA A 157 -16.51 15.70 2.06
C ALA A 157 -15.25 16.52 2.38
N ASP A 158 -14.49 16.12 3.37
CA ASP A 158 -13.27 16.81 3.83
C ASP A 158 -11.96 16.12 3.42
N ILE A 159 -12.03 15.00 2.68
CA ILE A 159 -10.89 14.18 2.28
C ILE A 159 -9.79 15.02 1.62
N ASP A 160 -10.13 15.86 0.66
CA ASP A 160 -9.16 16.66 -0.11
C ASP A 160 -8.49 17.78 0.72
N LYS A 161 -9.00 18.09 1.91
CA LYS A 161 -8.35 19.02 2.85
C LYS A 161 -7.20 18.38 3.63
N HIS A 162 -7.21 17.05 3.73
CA HIS A 162 -6.29 16.27 4.58
C HIS A 162 -5.34 15.38 3.82
N PHE A 163 -5.73 14.92 2.63
CA PHE A 163 -5.02 13.97 1.80
C PHE A 163 -4.69 14.56 0.43
N LYS A 164 -3.82 13.90 -0.31
CA LYS A 164 -3.39 14.37 -1.63
C LYS A 164 -3.72 13.35 -2.71
N ARG A 165 -3.82 13.82 -3.95
CA ARG A 165 -4.06 12.99 -5.13
C ARG A 165 -2.87 13.03 -6.07
N ALA A 166 -2.64 11.91 -6.78
CA ALA A 166 -1.68 11.80 -7.86
C ALA A 166 -2.26 10.91 -8.96
N ILE A 167 -1.93 11.18 -10.23
CA ILE A 167 -2.44 10.41 -11.38
C ILE A 167 -1.28 9.84 -12.15
N PHE A 168 -1.33 8.53 -12.44
CA PHE A 168 -0.31 7.76 -13.13
C PHE A 168 -0.94 6.92 -14.24
N ALA A 169 -0.35 6.94 -15.43
CA ALA A 169 -0.72 6.12 -16.57
C ALA A 169 0.49 5.31 -17.02
N GLY A 170 0.44 4.00 -16.96
CA GLY A 170 1.58 3.12 -17.23
C GLY A 170 1.17 1.82 -17.93
N GLY A 171 0.29 1.87 -18.91
CA GLY A 171 -0.31 0.72 -19.57
C GLY A 171 -1.66 0.35 -18.98
N CYS A 172 -2.03 -0.93 -19.00
CA CYS A 172 -3.29 -1.41 -18.44
C CYS A 172 -3.44 -0.98 -16.97
N PHE A 173 -4.48 -0.20 -16.69
CA PHE A 173 -4.72 0.37 -15.36
C PHE A 173 -4.92 -0.67 -14.26
N TRP A 174 -5.37 -1.90 -14.56
CA TRP A 174 -5.52 -2.97 -13.57
C TRP A 174 -4.20 -3.30 -12.85
N GLY A 175 -3.09 -3.34 -13.61
CA GLY A 175 -1.78 -3.62 -13.04
C GLY A 175 -1.21 -2.44 -12.27
N VAL A 176 -1.41 -1.23 -12.76
CA VAL A 176 -0.99 0.01 -12.09
C VAL A 176 -1.75 0.17 -10.77
N GLU A 177 -3.08 0.00 -10.78
CA GLU A 177 -3.94 0.01 -9.58
C GLU A 177 -3.45 -1.00 -8.54
N PHE A 178 -3.30 -2.27 -8.94
CA PHE A 178 -2.90 -3.38 -8.07
C PHE A 178 -1.60 -3.11 -7.30
N TYR A 179 -0.60 -2.54 -7.95
CA TYR A 179 0.68 -2.27 -7.28
C TYR A 179 0.68 -0.97 -6.48
N LEU A 180 0.04 0.09 -6.97
CA LEU A 180 -0.03 1.36 -6.25
C LEU A 180 -0.90 1.25 -5.00
N GLN A 181 -2.00 0.52 -5.06
CA GLN A 181 -2.90 0.28 -3.93
C GLN A 181 -2.21 -0.39 -2.74
N LYS A 182 -1.18 -1.21 -2.98
CA LYS A 182 -0.37 -1.86 -1.94
C LYS A 182 0.71 -0.97 -1.34
N SER A 183 0.91 0.22 -1.86
CA SER A 183 1.96 1.12 -1.37
C SER A 183 1.56 1.74 -0.04
N ARG A 184 2.52 1.82 0.87
CA ARG A 184 2.29 2.41 2.20
C ARG A 184 1.68 3.80 2.09
N GLY A 185 0.63 4.06 2.86
CA GLY A 185 -0.03 5.36 2.92
C GLY A 185 -0.96 5.67 1.75
N VAL A 186 -1.13 4.74 0.81
CA VAL A 186 -2.17 4.83 -0.22
C VAL A 186 -3.51 4.45 0.40
N ILE A 187 -4.44 5.40 0.41
CA ILE A 187 -5.79 5.25 0.95
C ILE A 187 -6.69 4.56 -0.07
N ALA A 188 -6.60 4.99 -1.33
CA ALA A 188 -7.31 4.38 -2.45
C ALA A 188 -6.51 4.55 -3.73
N ALA A 189 -6.63 3.59 -4.64
CA ALA A 189 -6.22 3.69 -6.03
C ALA A 189 -7.44 3.37 -6.89
N VAL A 190 -7.72 4.20 -7.88
CA VAL A 190 -8.95 4.13 -8.69
C VAL A 190 -8.57 4.09 -10.15
N SER A 191 -8.94 3.02 -10.86
CA SER A 191 -8.80 2.90 -12.30
C SER A 191 -9.72 3.87 -13.04
N GLY A 192 -9.23 4.51 -14.08
CA GLY A 192 -10.00 5.50 -14.84
C GLY A 192 -9.32 6.00 -16.10
N TYR A 193 -9.79 7.13 -16.58
CA TYR A 193 -9.39 7.74 -17.86
C TYR A 193 -9.04 9.20 -17.68
N THR A 194 -8.01 9.67 -18.40
CA THR A 194 -7.61 11.08 -18.40
C THR A 194 -6.94 11.48 -19.69
N GLY A 195 -6.71 12.79 -19.89
CA GLY A 195 -5.95 13.34 -21.03
C GLY A 195 -6.73 13.50 -22.32
N GLY A 196 -7.95 12.99 -22.43
CA GLY A 196 -8.79 13.09 -23.61
C GLY A 196 -9.75 14.30 -23.60
N LYS A 197 -10.63 14.34 -24.62
CA LYS A 197 -11.56 15.44 -24.87
C LYS A 197 -13.02 15.09 -24.57
N VAL A 198 -13.36 13.81 -24.48
CA VAL A 198 -14.70 13.32 -24.26
C VAL A 198 -15.00 13.39 -22.76
N GLU A 199 -16.14 13.99 -22.40
CA GLU A 199 -16.60 14.01 -21.02
C GLU A 199 -17.24 12.68 -20.65
N ASN A 200 -16.92 12.15 -19.45
CA ASN A 200 -17.42 10.89 -18.92
C ASN A 200 -17.32 9.73 -19.94
N PRO A 201 -16.11 9.43 -20.47
CA PRO A 201 -15.93 8.43 -21.51
C PRO A 201 -16.22 7.03 -20.99
N THR A 202 -16.77 6.19 -21.87
CA THR A 202 -16.89 4.74 -21.62
C THR A 202 -15.59 4.02 -22.00
N TYR A 203 -15.41 2.80 -21.49
CA TYR A 203 -14.28 1.96 -21.86
C TYR A 203 -14.19 1.73 -23.38
N GLU A 204 -15.32 1.49 -24.02
CA GLU A 204 -15.42 1.27 -25.47
C GLU A 204 -14.97 2.50 -26.27
N GLU A 205 -15.31 3.71 -25.82
CA GLU A 205 -14.86 4.96 -26.45
C GLU A 205 -13.36 5.17 -26.31
N VAL A 206 -12.78 4.82 -25.15
CA VAL A 206 -11.32 4.88 -24.94
C VAL A 206 -10.62 3.85 -25.81
N CYS A 207 -11.10 2.60 -25.85
CA CYS A 207 -10.56 1.55 -26.73
C CYS A 207 -10.66 1.86 -28.22
N SER A 208 -11.66 2.67 -28.62
CA SER A 208 -11.80 3.12 -30.03
C SER A 208 -10.69 4.06 -30.48
N LYS A 209 -9.85 4.58 -29.54
CA LYS A 209 -8.76 5.54 -29.76
C LYS A 209 -9.21 6.92 -30.27
N LYS A 210 -10.51 7.20 -30.28
CA LYS A 210 -11.08 8.47 -30.77
C LYS A 210 -11.30 9.49 -29.66
N SER A 211 -11.41 9.04 -28.41
CA SER A 211 -11.62 9.90 -27.24
C SER A 211 -10.37 10.72 -26.86
N GLY A 212 -9.17 10.24 -27.22
CA GLY A 212 -7.88 10.79 -26.81
C GLY A 212 -7.53 10.50 -25.35
N HIS A 213 -8.41 9.81 -24.62
CA HIS A 213 -8.14 9.36 -23.24
C HIS A 213 -7.16 8.20 -23.19
N ILE A 214 -6.40 8.14 -22.10
CA ILE A 214 -5.55 7.01 -21.76
C ILE A 214 -6.03 6.37 -20.47
N GLU A 215 -5.74 5.09 -20.29
CA GLU A 215 -5.94 4.38 -19.03
C GLU A 215 -4.99 4.93 -17.97
N ALA A 216 -5.53 5.30 -16.82
CA ALA A 216 -4.77 5.89 -15.72
C ALA A 216 -5.33 5.43 -14.38
N VAL A 217 -4.55 5.66 -13.34
CA VAL A 217 -4.94 5.40 -11.94
C VAL A 217 -4.79 6.69 -11.16
N GLU A 218 -5.88 7.11 -10.52
CA GLU A 218 -5.84 8.17 -9.51
C GLU A 218 -5.57 7.55 -8.14
N VAL A 219 -4.58 8.08 -7.44
CA VAL A 219 -4.15 7.61 -6.11
C VAL A 219 -4.46 8.69 -5.08
N LEU A 220 -5.30 8.36 -4.11
CA LEU A 220 -5.49 9.14 -2.89
C LEU A 220 -4.48 8.66 -1.85
N TYR A 221 -3.68 9.56 -1.27
CA TYR A 221 -2.63 9.16 -0.34
C TYR A 221 -2.47 10.11 0.85
N ASP A 222 -2.01 9.56 1.97
CA ASP A 222 -1.69 10.32 3.18
C ASP A 222 -0.27 10.90 3.11
N PRO A 223 -0.13 12.25 3.03
CA PRO A 223 1.20 12.89 2.96
C PRO A 223 2.04 12.72 4.24
N LYS A 224 1.45 12.24 5.35
CA LYS A 224 2.18 11.88 6.59
C LYS A 224 2.83 10.50 6.52
N GLN A 225 2.46 9.66 5.56
CA GLN A 225 2.94 8.28 5.43
C GLN A 225 3.75 8.05 4.16
N THR A 226 3.43 8.76 3.10
CA THR A 226 4.12 8.66 1.80
C THR A 226 4.23 10.02 1.12
N THR A 227 4.94 10.09 0.00
CA THR A 227 5.12 11.32 -0.78
C THR A 227 4.86 11.05 -2.25
N TYR A 228 4.58 12.12 -3.02
CA TYR A 228 4.46 12.02 -4.48
C TYR A 228 5.72 11.38 -5.10
N GLU A 229 6.94 11.72 -4.63
CA GLU A 229 8.19 11.12 -5.13
C GLU A 229 8.22 9.62 -4.90
N LYS A 230 7.83 9.11 -3.72
CA LYS A 230 7.78 7.67 -3.45
C LYS A 230 6.79 6.94 -4.36
N LEU A 231 5.62 7.53 -4.57
CA LEU A 231 4.62 6.97 -5.49
C LEU A 231 5.09 7.02 -6.95
N ALA A 232 5.71 8.11 -7.38
CA ALA A 232 6.28 8.24 -8.71
C ALA A 232 7.44 7.26 -8.95
N ARG A 233 8.32 7.01 -7.96
CA ARG A 233 9.33 5.96 -8.03
C ARG A 233 8.67 4.60 -8.20
N ARG A 234 7.69 4.28 -7.35
CA ARG A 234 6.93 3.02 -7.46
C ARG A 234 6.28 2.86 -8.82
N PHE A 235 5.68 3.92 -9.36
CA PHE A 235 5.12 3.92 -10.71
C PHE A 235 6.16 3.55 -11.78
N PHE A 236 7.35 4.15 -11.74
CA PHE A 236 8.43 3.80 -12.66
C PHE A 236 9.00 2.38 -12.44
N GLU A 237 8.85 1.79 -11.27
CA GLU A 237 9.29 0.43 -11.01
C GLU A 237 8.32 -0.62 -11.54
N ILE A 238 7.03 -0.34 -11.57
CA ILE A 238 6.00 -1.33 -11.89
C ILE A 238 5.66 -1.43 -13.38
N HIS A 239 6.13 -0.52 -14.23
CA HIS A 239 5.94 -0.58 -15.68
C HIS A 239 7.25 -0.30 -16.40
N ASP A 240 7.32 -0.61 -17.68
CA ASP A 240 8.47 -0.28 -18.53
C ASP A 240 8.29 1.13 -19.13
N PRO A 241 9.03 2.14 -18.64
CA PRO A 241 8.87 3.53 -19.09
C PRO A 241 9.48 3.81 -20.46
N THR A 242 10.01 2.79 -21.16
CA THR A 242 10.67 2.93 -22.46
C THR A 242 9.76 2.53 -23.65
N GLN A 243 8.57 1.99 -23.36
CA GLN A 243 7.66 1.50 -24.40
C GLN A 243 6.72 2.61 -24.88
N VAL A 244 6.74 2.85 -26.18
CA VAL A 244 5.89 3.86 -26.84
C VAL A 244 4.50 3.27 -27.12
N ASP A 245 3.44 3.93 -26.64
CA ASP A 245 2.04 3.60 -26.89
C ASP A 245 1.72 2.11 -26.66
N ARG A 246 2.35 1.50 -25.65
CA ARG A 246 2.12 0.11 -25.25
C ARG A 246 2.69 -0.18 -23.87
N GLN A 247 2.25 -1.30 -23.27
CA GLN A 247 2.89 -1.93 -22.12
C GLN A 247 2.79 -3.45 -22.25
N GLY A 248 3.93 -4.10 -22.45
CA GLY A 248 3.95 -5.56 -22.70
C GLY A 248 3.10 -5.93 -23.91
N PRO A 249 2.12 -6.84 -23.78
CA PRO A 249 1.24 -7.26 -24.87
C PRO A 249 0.16 -6.22 -25.24
N ASP A 250 -0.15 -5.29 -24.34
CA ASP A 250 -1.19 -4.28 -24.57
C ASP A 250 -0.68 -3.16 -25.48
N ILE A 251 -1.23 -3.05 -26.67
CA ILE A 251 -0.77 -2.14 -27.75
C ILE A 251 -1.87 -1.13 -28.08
N GLY A 252 -1.54 0.15 -27.98
CA GLY A 252 -2.41 1.26 -28.32
C GLY A 252 -2.10 2.52 -27.55
N GLU A 253 -2.53 3.67 -28.06
CA GLU A 253 -2.32 4.97 -27.44
C GLU A 253 -2.93 5.06 -26.03
N GLN A 254 -4.00 4.31 -25.76
CA GLN A 254 -4.62 4.23 -24.43
C GLN A 254 -3.71 3.64 -23.36
N TYR A 255 -2.66 2.92 -23.73
CA TYR A 255 -1.67 2.31 -22.84
C TYR A 255 -0.36 3.11 -22.72
N ARG A 256 -0.39 4.35 -23.12
CA ARG A 256 0.73 5.29 -23.06
C ARG A 256 1.20 5.51 -21.62
N SER A 257 2.52 5.67 -21.47
CA SER A 257 3.11 6.07 -20.20
C SER A 257 3.05 7.58 -20.01
N ALA A 258 2.45 8.01 -18.88
CA ALA A 258 2.40 9.40 -18.46
C ALA A 258 2.35 9.53 -16.94
N ILE A 259 2.94 10.60 -16.41
CA ILE A 259 2.84 11.02 -15.01
C ILE A 259 2.27 12.44 -14.99
N TYR A 260 1.25 12.64 -14.17
CA TYR A 260 0.55 13.91 -14.07
C TYR A 260 0.95 14.66 -12.80
N PHE A 261 1.14 15.97 -12.92
CA PHE A 261 1.50 16.84 -11.80
C PHE A 261 0.40 17.88 -11.53
N GLY A 262 0.09 18.11 -10.26
CA GLY A 262 -0.85 19.13 -9.83
C GLY A 262 -0.19 20.47 -9.48
N ASN A 263 1.14 20.50 -9.33
CA ASN A 263 1.91 21.70 -8.95
C ASN A 263 3.36 21.62 -9.42
N ALA A 264 4.11 22.73 -9.24
CA ALA A 264 5.49 22.84 -9.71
C ALA A 264 6.48 21.89 -8.98
N GLU A 265 6.22 21.56 -7.71
CA GLU A 265 7.07 20.62 -6.94
C GLU A 265 6.94 19.22 -7.48
N GLU A 266 5.72 18.77 -7.76
CA GLU A 266 5.45 17.46 -8.37
C GLU A 266 6.05 17.36 -9.77
N LYS A 267 5.94 18.44 -10.57
CA LYS A 267 6.60 18.51 -11.89
C LYS A 267 8.10 18.31 -11.77
N ALA A 268 8.75 19.06 -10.87
CA ALA A 268 10.20 18.97 -10.66
C ALA A 268 10.62 17.56 -10.22
N VAL A 269 9.83 16.91 -9.36
CA VAL A 269 10.05 15.52 -8.94
C VAL A 269 9.94 14.57 -10.13
N ALA A 270 8.89 14.66 -10.94
CA ALA A 270 8.68 13.80 -12.08
C ALA A 270 9.81 13.94 -13.12
N GLU A 271 10.18 15.17 -13.48
CA GLU A 271 11.28 15.46 -14.39
C GLU A 271 12.63 14.95 -13.87
N LYS A 272 12.92 15.12 -12.58
CA LYS A 272 14.12 14.58 -11.93
C LYS A 272 14.19 13.06 -12.03
N LEU A 273 13.08 12.35 -11.80
CA LEU A 273 13.05 10.89 -11.90
C LEU A 273 13.28 10.41 -13.34
N VAL A 274 12.69 11.08 -14.32
CA VAL A 274 12.94 10.81 -15.76
C VAL A 274 14.43 11.04 -16.08
N GLN A 275 15.02 12.12 -15.63
CA GLN A 275 16.45 12.40 -15.83
C GLN A 275 17.35 11.34 -15.19
N LEU A 276 17.03 10.90 -13.96
CA LEU A 276 17.76 9.83 -13.27
C LEU A 276 17.74 8.53 -14.06
N LEU A 277 16.58 8.14 -14.56
CA LEU A 277 16.43 6.93 -15.37
C LEU A 277 17.16 7.04 -16.72
N ASN A 278 17.08 8.18 -17.39
CA ASN A 278 17.83 8.43 -18.60
C ASN A 278 19.35 8.39 -18.36
N GLY A 279 19.82 8.93 -17.23
CA GLY A 279 21.22 8.85 -16.79
C GLY A 279 21.70 7.42 -16.52
N LYS A 280 20.79 6.51 -16.19
CA LYS A 280 21.05 5.06 -16.04
C LYS A 280 20.92 4.28 -17.36
N GLY A 281 20.68 4.97 -18.50
CA GLY A 281 20.62 4.36 -19.82
C GLY A 281 19.23 3.92 -20.28
N TYR A 282 18.17 4.15 -19.48
CA TYR A 282 16.79 3.96 -19.94
C TYR A 282 16.45 5.08 -20.95
N LYS A 283 15.74 4.73 -22.02
CA LYS A 283 15.21 5.71 -22.97
C LYS A 283 13.77 6.02 -22.60
N VAL A 284 13.58 6.81 -21.52
CA VAL A 284 12.27 7.08 -20.96
C VAL A 284 11.40 7.87 -21.93
N VAL A 285 10.22 7.34 -22.23
CA VAL A 285 9.20 7.97 -23.08
C VAL A 285 7.98 8.46 -22.29
N THR A 286 8.01 8.28 -20.98
CA THR A 286 6.95 8.74 -20.08
C THR A 286 6.76 10.25 -20.23
N ARG A 287 5.54 10.68 -20.52
CA ARG A 287 5.18 12.09 -20.58
C ARG A 287 5.00 12.66 -19.17
N VAL A 288 5.49 13.87 -18.95
CA VAL A 288 5.26 14.65 -17.72
C VAL A 288 4.29 15.76 -18.08
N GLU A 289 3.03 15.60 -17.67
CA GLU A 289 1.93 16.47 -18.12
C GLU A 289 1.18 17.08 -16.91
N PRO A 290 0.57 18.27 -17.05
CA PRO A 290 -0.26 18.83 -15.99
C PRO A 290 -1.48 17.94 -15.78
N ALA A 291 -1.91 17.79 -14.53
CA ALA A 291 -3.12 17.06 -14.19
C ALA A 291 -4.34 17.75 -14.81
N VAL A 292 -5.16 16.95 -15.50
CA VAL A 292 -6.44 17.33 -16.06
C VAL A 292 -7.53 16.45 -15.45
N ARG A 293 -8.78 16.65 -15.85
CA ARG A 293 -9.90 15.92 -15.29
C ARG A 293 -9.71 14.42 -15.42
N PHE A 294 -9.87 13.72 -14.31
CA PHE A 294 -9.91 12.26 -14.22
C PHE A 294 -11.36 11.78 -14.23
N TRP A 295 -11.61 10.69 -14.95
CA TRP A 295 -12.91 10.05 -15.05
C TRP A 295 -12.78 8.61 -14.55
N LYS A 296 -13.51 8.30 -13.48
CA LYS A 296 -13.49 6.94 -12.89
C LYS A 296 -14.04 5.93 -13.91
N ALA A 297 -13.32 4.84 -14.12
CA ALA A 297 -13.81 3.73 -14.95
C ALA A 297 -14.91 2.93 -14.25
N GLU A 298 -15.62 2.12 -15.02
CA GLU A 298 -16.75 1.30 -14.59
C GLU A 298 -16.35 0.33 -13.48
N GLY A 299 -17.29 -0.04 -12.61
CA GLY A 299 -17.05 -0.86 -11.42
C GLY A 299 -16.36 -2.21 -11.67
N ARG A 300 -16.54 -2.78 -12.89
CA ARG A 300 -15.87 -4.02 -13.32
C ARG A 300 -14.35 -3.89 -13.43
N HIS A 301 -13.82 -2.66 -13.57
CA HIS A 301 -12.40 -2.37 -13.70
C HIS A 301 -11.71 -2.08 -12.37
N GLN A 302 -12.47 -1.71 -11.35
CA GLN A 302 -11.94 -1.43 -10.02
C GLN A 302 -11.54 -2.73 -9.31
N ASP A 303 -10.37 -2.76 -8.67
CA ASP A 303 -9.85 -3.89 -7.91
C ASP A 303 -9.80 -5.21 -8.70
N TYR A 304 -9.56 -5.15 -10.00
CA TYR A 304 -9.69 -6.30 -10.88
C TYR A 304 -8.89 -7.51 -10.41
N TYR A 305 -7.62 -7.35 -10.05
CA TYR A 305 -6.78 -8.46 -9.62
C TYR A 305 -7.11 -8.95 -8.21
N PHE A 306 -7.60 -8.10 -7.33
CA PHE A 306 -8.09 -8.51 -6.02
C PHE A 306 -9.39 -9.34 -6.14
N LYS A 307 -10.34 -8.89 -6.95
CA LYS A 307 -11.62 -9.57 -7.19
C LYS A 307 -11.46 -10.89 -7.93
N THR A 308 -10.51 -10.97 -8.86
CA THR A 308 -10.35 -12.18 -9.69
C THR A 308 -9.31 -13.16 -9.17
N GLY A 309 -8.48 -12.78 -8.21
CA GLY A 309 -7.34 -13.58 -7.71
C GLY A 309 -6.22 -13.79 -8.72
N LYS A 310 -6.28 -13.15 -9.89
CA LYS A 310 -5.25 -13.23 -10.92
C LYS A 310 -4.04 -12.36 -10.55
N GLN A 311 -2.93 -12.52 -11.26
CA GLN A 311 -1.74 -11.68 -11.13
C GLN A 311 -1.56 -10.79 -12.37
N PRO A 312 -1.02 -9.56 -12.21
CA PRO A 312 -0.69 -8.70 -13.33
C PRO A 312 0.25 -9.39 -14.32
N TYR A 313 -0.12 -9.39 -15.60
CA TYR A 313 0.66 -10.05 -16.66
C TYR A 313 1.57 -9.08 -17.42
N CYS A 314 1.23 -7.78 -17.44
CA CYS A 314 1.98 -6.74 -18.19
C CYS A 314 2.80 -5.82 -17.27
N HIS A 315 2.72 -6.02 -15.95
CA HIS A 315 3.43 -5.22 -14.94
C HIS A 315 4.24 -6.14 -14.04
N LEU A 316 5.56 -6.02 -14.10
CA LEU A 316 6.49 -6.73 -13.22
C LEU A 316 7.38 -5.70 -12.52
N PRO A 317 7.39 -5.64 -11.20
CA PRO A 317 8.24 -4.72 -10.47
C PRO A 317 9.72 -4.95 -10.77
N VAL A 318 10.40 -3.89 -11.18
CA VAL A 318 11.85 -3.86 -11.42
C VAL A 318 12.40 -2.67 -10.65
N ASP A 319 13.36 -2.91 -9.77
CA ASP A 319 14.08 -1.83 -9.09
C ASP A 319 14.97 -1.11 -10.11
N ARG A 320 14.55 0.11 -10.48
CA ARG A 320 15.26 0.95 -11.46
C ARG A 320 16.09 2.05 -10.82
N PHE A 321 15.91 2.29 -9.53
CA PHE A 321 16.54 3.42 -8.85
C PHE A 321 17.74 3.03 -7.99
N GLU A 322 17.80 1.81 -7.48
CA GLU A 322 19.01 1.32 -6.80
C GLU A 322 20.11 1.05 -7.84
N SER A 323 21.36 1.17 -7.39
CA SER A 323 22.50 0.74 -8.21
C SER A 323 22.44 -0.78 -8.37
N PRO A 324 22.86 -1.35 -9.53
CA PRO A 324 23.05 -2.79 -9.64
C PRO A 324 23.88 -3.27 -8.46
N LYS A 325 23.42 -4.29 -7.76
CA LYS A 325 24.27 -4.97 -6.78
C LYS A 325 25.39 -5.63 -7.57
N GLU A 326 26.64 -5.16 -7.33
CA GLU A 326 27.85 -5.79 -7.85
C GLU A 326 27.98 -7.23 -7.40
#